data_83fefc6ab88513540b7c7a78c3251a0f
#
_entry.id   83fefc6ab88513540b7c7a78c3251a0f
#
_cell.length_a   1.000
_cell.length_b   1.000
_cell.length_c   1.000
_cell.angle_alpha   90.00
_cell.angle_beta   90.00
_cell.angle_gamma   90.00
#
_symmetry.space_group_name_H-M   'P 1'
#
loop_
_entity.id
_entity.type
_entity.pdbx_description
1 polymer ?
#
loop_
_entity_poly.entity_id
_entity_poly.type
_entity_poly.pdbx_seq_one_letter_code
_entity_poly.pdbx_strand_id
1 'polypeptide(L)'
;MELVYLVTPLLTWLVVGPIKFLINSARQRRWAFNLVGNGGFPSNHSAVVTSMATLIALRAGMGHPAFGVAVTLAFIVMIDANSLRQHVGRQAAAINRLAGDDPAHKRLRERMGHTLVEIAGGICTGIAMGFLINALFK
;
A
#
# COMPACT_ATOMS: atom_id res chain seq x y z
N MET A 1 21.74 16.06 -0.69
CA MET A 1 21.56 14.62 -0.60
C MET A 1 20.43 14.16 0.34
N GLU A 2 19.77 15.10 1.00
CA GLU A 2 18.59 14.81 1.86
C GLU A 2 17.30 14.60 1.06
N LEU A 3 17.26 15.06 -0.20
CA LEU A 3 16.12 14.92 -1.09
C LEU A 3 15.70 13.46 -1.36
N VAL A 4 16.62 12.50 -1.19
CA VAL A 4 16.31 11.08 -1.39
C VAL A 4 15.20 10.60 -0.44
N TYR A 5 15.17 11.07 0.81
CA TYR A 5 14.09 10.73 1.74
C TYR A 5 12.75 11.28 1.28
N LEU A 6 12.74 12.49 0.70
CA LEU A 6 11.53 13.10 0.18
C LEU A 6 10.98 12.38 -1.06
N VAL A 7 11.87 11.92 -1.95
CA VAL A 7 11.44 11.27 -3.21
C VAL A 7 11.15 9.78 -3.07
N THR A 8 11.70 9.11 -2.04
CA THR A 8 11.54 7.67 -1.84
C THR A 8 10.08 7.19 -1.84
N PRO A 9 9.14 7.79 -1.09
CA PRO A 9 7.75 7.34 -1.11
C PRO A 9 7.11 7.48 -2.50
N LEU A 10 7.43 8.55 -3.23
CA LEU A 10 6.92 8.80 -4.57
C LEU A 10 7.49 7.80 -5.57
N LEU A 11 8.80 7.56 -5.56
CA LEU A 11 9.45 6.57 -6.42
C LEU A 11 8.91 5.17 -6.16
N THR A 12 8.76 4.79 -4.90
CA THR A 12 8.20 3.49 -4.53
C THR A 12 6.77 3.35 -5.05
N TRP A 13 5.94 4.36 -4.88
CA TRP A 13 4.55 4.36 -5.36
C TRP A 13 4.49 4.25 -6.89
N LEU A 14 5.33 5.01 -7.61
CA LEU A 14 5.41 5.00 -9.08
C LEU A 14 5.89 3.66 -9.64
N VAL A 15 6.73 2.93 -8.93
CA VAL A 15 7.24 1.62 -9.38
C VAL A 15 6.25 0.50 -8.99
N VAL A 16 5.78 0.50 -7.76
CA VAL A 16 4.92 -0.58 -7.24
C VAL A 16 3.52 -0.54 -7.85
N GLY A 17 3.00 0.64 -8.19
CA GLY A 17 1.70 0.79 -8.83
C GLY A 17 1.57 0.02 -10.16
N PRO A 18 2.45 0.26 -11.14
CA PRO A 18 2.49 -0.51 -12.39
C PRO A 18 2.72 -2.01 -12.19
N ILE A 19 3.64 -2.40 -11.30
CA ILE A 19 3.89 -3.82 -10.98
C ILE A 19 2.61 -4.49 -10.49
N LYS A 20 1.91 -3.85 -9.56
CA LYS A 20 0.62 -4.32 -9.06
C LYS A 20 -0.42 -4.44 -10.17
N PHE A 21 -0.50 -3.45 -11.06
CA PHE A 21 -1.42 -3.48 -12.20
C PHE A 21 -1.13 -4.67 -13.11
N LEU A 22 0.13 -4.92 -13.45
CA LEU A 22 0.56 -6.04 -14.28
C LEU A 22 0.25 -7.39 -13.62
N ILE A 23 0.55 -7.55 -12.33
CA ILE A 23 0.25 -8.78 -11.58
C ILE A 23 -1.26 -9.05 -11.54
N ASN A 24 -2.06 -8.04 -11.26
CA ASN A 24 -3.51 -8.19 -11.20
C ASN A 24 -4.11 -8.49 -12.59
N SER A 25 -3.58 -7.86 -13.65
CA SER A 25 -3.98 -8.12 -15.04
C SER A 25 -3.65 -9.56 -15.46
N ALA A 26 -2.45 -10.04 -15.14
CA ALA A 26 -2.03 -11.42 -15.42
C ALA A 26 -2.92 -12.43 -14.69
N ARG A 27 -3.23 -12.19 -13.40
CA ARG A 27 -4.12 -13.06 -12.61
C ARG A 27 -5.55 -13.13 -13.15
N GLN A 28 -6.07 -12.02 -13.68
CA GLN A 28 -7.42 -11.97 -14.25
C GLN A 28 -7.47 -12.37 -15.74
N ARG A 29 -6.33 -12.59 -16.38
CA ARG A 29 -6.19 -12.80 -17.84
C ARG A 29 -6.88 -11.71 -18.66
N ARG A 30 -6.97 -10.48 -18.12
CA ARG A 30 -7.53 -9.27 -18.75
C ARG A 30 -6.96 -8.04 -18.07
N TRP A 31 -7.03 -6.89 -18.73
CA TRP A 31 -6.59 -5.63 -18.15
C TRP A 31 -7.40 -5.28 -16.89
N ALA A 32 -6.71 -5.17 -15.76
CA ALA A 32 -7.33 -5.03 -14.45
C ALA A 32 -7.62 -3.56 -14.08
N PHE A 33 -8.17 -2.76 -15.01
CA PHE A 33 -8.51 -1.35 -14.75
C PHE A 33 -9.53 -1.19 -13.62
N ASN A 34 -10.42 -2.16 -13.46
CA ASN A 34 -11.41 -2.20 -12.38
C ASN A 34 -10.80 -2.41 -10.98
N LEU A 35 -9.53 -2.83 -10.89
CA LEU A 35 -8.81 -3.01 -9.65
C LEU A 35 -7.86 -1.86 -9.33
N VAL A 36 -7.76 -0.84 -10.18
CA VAL A 36 -6.98 0.37 -9.89
C VAL A 36 -7.55 1.05 -8.66
N GLY A 37 -6.70 1.29 -7.66
CA GLY A 37 -7.13 1.84 -6.36
C GLY A 37 -7.80 0.84 -5.41
N ASN A 38 -8.01 -0.42 -5.82
CA ASN A 38 -8.53 -1.51 -4.99
C ASN A 38 -7.38 -2.30 -4.34
N GLY A 39 -7.69 -3.10 -3.30
CA GLY A 39 -6.76 -4.08 -2.75
C GLY A 39 -5.98 -4.81 -3.84
N GLY A 40 -5.26 -5.82 -3.54
CA GLY A 40 -4.48 -6.60 -4.49
C GLY A 40 -2.99 -6.56 -4.18
N PHE A 41 -2.29 -7.51 -4.77
CA PHE A 41 -0.89 -7.79 -4.46
C PHE A 41 0.06 -7.05 -5.42
N PRO A 42 1.15 -6.48 -4.90
CA PRO A 42 1.46 -6.20 -3.50
C PRO A 42 0.73 -4.96 -2.96
N SER A 43 0.68 -4.79 -1.63
CA SER A 43 0.13 -3.58 -1.00
C SER A 43 1.03 -2.37 -1.23
N ASN A 44 0.54 -1.36 -1.94
CA ASN A 44 1.28 -0.10 -2.15
C ASN A 44 1.54 0.64 -0.83
N HIS A 45 0.57 0.64 0.08
CA HIS A 45 0.72 1.32 1.37
C HIS A 45 1.87 0.73 2.17
N SER A 46 1.91 -0.61 2.29
CA SER A 46 2.98 -1.31 2.98
C SER A 46 4.34 -1.10 2.30
N ALA A 47 4.39 -1.13 0.97
CA ALA A 47 5.62 -0.92 0.22
C ALA A 47 6.20 0.48 0.45
N VAL A 48 5.36 1.52 0.38
CA VAL A 48 5.80 2.92 0.55
C VAL A 48 6.37 3.16 1.95
N VAL A 49 5.66 2.76 3.00
CA VAL A 49 6.14 3.00 4.38
C VAL A 49 7.36 2.14 4.73
N THR A 50 7.42 0.90 4.21
CA THR A 50 8.55 0.02 4.44
C THR A 50 9.81 0.47 3.68
N SER A 51 9.67 0.98 2.45
CA SER A 51 10.83 1.48 1.70
C SER A 51 11.48 2.67 2.41
N MET A 52 10.70 3.55 2.99
CA MET A 52 11.22 4.66 3.80
C MET A 52 11.91 4.17 5.06
N ALA A 53 11.28 3.26 5.82
CA ALA A 53 11.89 2.69 7.03
C ALA A 53 13.21 1.99 6.67
N THR A 54 13.26 1.22 5.60
CA THR A 54 14.47 0.55 5.13
C THR A 54 15.56 1.55 4.75
N LEU A 55 15.23 2.62 4.01
CA LEU A 55 16.21 3.65 3.64
C LEU A 55 16.80 4.34 4.88
N ILE A 56 15.96 4.68 5.86
CA ILE A 56 16.42 5.30 7.12
C ILE A 56 17.34 4.34 7.87
N ALA A 57 16.97 3.05 7.97
CA ALA A 57 17.81 2.04 8.62
C ALA A 57 19.19 1.93 7.97
N LEU A 58 19.26 1.97 6.62
CA LEU A 58 20.49 1.85 5.86
C LEU A 58 21.40 3.08 5.97
N ARG A 59 20.84 4.28 6.05
CA ARG A 59 21.60 5.53 6.02
C ARG A 59 21.88 6.14 7.38
N ALA A 60 20.89 6.11 8.25
CA ALA A 60 20.96 6.71 9.59
C ALA A 60 21.17 5.66 10.70
N GLY A 61 20.92 4.40 10.40
CA GLY A 61 20.96 3.31 11.36
C GLY A 61 19.65 3.09 12.10
N MET A 62 19.47 1.86 12.58
CA MET A 62 18.25 1.45 13.32
C MET A 62 18.11 2.12 14.69
N GLY A 63 19.21 2.61 15.27
CA GLY A 63 19.20 3.37 16.54
C GLY A 63 18.77 4.84 16.38
N HIS A 64 18.63 5.34 15.16
CA HIS A 64 18.25 6.74 14.93
C HIS A 64 16.74 6.95 15.23
N PRO A 65 16.34 8.04 15.92
CA PRO A 65 14.93 8.29 16.27
C PRO A 65 13.99 8.28 15.07
N ALA A 66 14.45 8.75 13.88
CA ALA A 66 13.65 8.74 12.67
C ALA A 66 13.25 7.32 12.22
N PHE A 67 14.09 6.29 12.52
CA PHE A 67 13.72 4.91 12.24
C PHE A 67 12.56 4.45 13.10
N GLY A 68 12.58 4.80 14.40
CA GLY A 68 11.45 4.52 15.30
C GLY A 68 10.14 5.15 14.82
N VAL A 69 10.19 6.41 14.38
CA VAL A 69 9.02 7.10 13.79
C VAL A 69 8.54 6.39 12.52
N ALA A 70 9.45 6.03 11.62
CA ALA A 70 9.11 5.35 10.37
C ALA A 70 8.47 3.98 10.62
N VAL A 71 8.98 3.19 11.57
CA VAL A 71 8.41 1.90 11.96
C VAL A 71 7.02 2.07 12.59
N THR A 72 6.84 3.07 13.46
CA THR A 72 5.54 3.38 14.05
C THR A 72 4.51 3.75 12.98
N LEU A 73 4.89 4.61 12.03
CA LEU A 73 4.03 4.98 10.92
C LEU A 73 3.68 3.74 10.05
N ALA A 74 4.67 2.90 9.75
CA ALA A 74 4.47 1.68 8.99
C ALA A 74 3.46 0.75 9.68
N PHE A 75 3.60 0.56 10.99
CA PHE A 75 2.69 -0.26 11.79
C PHE A 75 1.25 0.26 11.73
N ILE A 76 1.04 1.56 11.97
CA ILE A 76 -0.30 2.18 11.92
C ILE A 76 -0.92 2.04 10.53
N VAL A 77 -0.16 2.34 9.47
CA VAL A 77 -0.63 2.24 8.08
C VAL A 77 -1.02 0.81 7.70
N MET A 78 -0.26 -0.20 8.16
CA MET A 78 -0.56 -1.60 7.87
C MET A 78 -1.82 -2.08 8.61
N ILE A 79 -2.02 -1.67 9.86
CA ILE A 79 -3.25 -1.95 10.60
C ILE A 79 -4.45 -1.30 9.89
N ASP A 80 -4.34 -0.03 9.50
CA ASP A 80 -5.40 0.67 8.77
C ASP A 80 -5.74 -0.06 7.45
N ALA A 81 -4.71 -0.39 6.69
CA ALA A 81 -4.87 -1.06 5.40
C ALA A 81 -5.57 -2.42 5.50
N ASN A 82 -5.39 -3.15 6.59
CA ASN A 82 -6.07 -4.41 6.85
C ASN A 82 -7.42 -4.19 7.54
N SER A 83 -7.40 -3.72 8.78
CA SER A 83 -8.55 -3.74 9.69
C SER A 83 -9.59 -2.67 9.34
N LEU A 84 -9.22 -1.39 9.43
CA LEU A 84 -10.17 -0.28 9.27
C LEU A 84 -10.86 -0.31 7.90
N ARG A 85 -10.10 -0.53 6.84
CA ARG A 85 -10.66 -0.58 5.48
C ARG A 85 -11.61 -1.74 5.25
N GLN A 86 -11.36 -2.90 5.88
CA GLN A 86 -12.32 -4.02 5.82
C GLN A 86 -13.62 -3.69 6.57
N HIS A 87 -13.53 -2.96 7.70
CA HIS A 87 -14.71 -2.48 8.40
C HIS A 87 -15.53 -1.50 7.56
N VAL A 88 -14.87 -0.55 6.89
CA VAL A 88 -15.52 0.39 5.95
C VAL A 88 -16.22 -0.37 4.82
N GLY A 89 -15.58 -1.39 4.25
CA GLY A 89 -16.20 -2.23 3.22
C GLY A 89 -17.45 -2.98 3.72
N ARG A 90 -17.43 -3.50 4.95
CA ARG A 90 -18.60 -4.13 5.58
C ARG A 90 -19.74 -3.13 5.84
N GLN A 91 -19.42 -1.91 6.26
CA GLN A 91 -20.39 -0.83 6.41
C GLN A 91 -21.00 -0.43 5.06
N ALA A 92 -20.20 -0.32 4.01
CA ALA A 92 -20.68 -0.07 2.65
C ALA A 92 -21.66 -1.15 2.18
N ALA A 93 -21.35 -2.42 2.44
CA ALA A 93 -22.26 -3.53 2.12
C ALA A 93 -23.58 -3.46 2.91
N ALA A 94 -23.54 -3.06 4.17
CA ALA A 94 -24.76 -2.86 4.98
C ALA A 94 -25.62 -1.71 4.43
N ILE A 95 -25.00 -0.58 4.10
CA ILE A 95 -25.69 0.58 3.51
C ILE A 95 -26.31 0.22 2.15
N ASN A 96 -25.57 -0.47 1.28
CA ASN A 96 -26.09 -0.90 -0.02
C ASN A 96 -27.29 -1.83 0.11
N ARG A 97 -27.30 -2.72 1.13
CA ARG A 97 -28.46 -3.58 1.42
C ARG A 97 -29.66 -2.80 1.92
N LEU A 98 -29.44 -1.83 2.79
CA LEU A 98 -30.53 -0.97 3.32
C LEU A 98 -31.14 -0.08 2.24
N ALA A 99 -30.32 0.42 1.30
CA ALA A 99 -30.79 1.23 0.19
C ALA A 99 -31.57 0.44 -0.88
N GLY A 100 -31.38 -0.88 -0.94
CA GLY A 100 -32.08 -1.74 -1.89
C GLY A 100 -31.83 -1.33 -3.35
N ASP A 101 -32.91 -1.24 -4.12
CA ASP A 101 -32.87 -0.85 -5.54
C ASP A 101 -33.26 0.63 -5.76
N ASP A 102 -33.05 1.50 -4.77
CA ASP A 102 -33.30 2.92 -4.90
C ASP A 102 -32.41 3.50 -6.03
N PRO A 103 -33.02 4.02 -7.14
CA PRO A 103 -32.25 4.57 -8.26
C PRO A 103 -31.46 5.85 -7.91
N ALA A 104 -31.79 6.52 -6.80
CA ALA A 104 -31.02 7.67 -6.30
C ALA A 104 -29.76 7.25 -5.53
N HIS A 105 -29.68 5.99 -5.09
CA HIS A 105 -28.53 5.47 -4.33
C HIS A 105 -27.40 5.00 -5.25
N LYS A 106 -26.30 5.73 -5.27
CA LYS A 106 -25.08 5.25 -5.93
C LYS A 106 -24.41 4.18 -5.07
N ARG A 107 -24.37 2.93 -5.56
CA ARG A 107 -23.76 1.81 -4.84
C ARG A 107 -22.35 2.14 -4.34
N LEU A 108 -22.17 1.97 -3.03
CA LEU A 108 -20.89 2.11 -2.35
C LEU A 108 -19.99 0.91 -2.63
N ARG A 109 -18.70 1.15 -2.63
CA ARG A 109 -17.71 0.12 -2.85
C ARG A 109 -17.54 -0.75 -1.60
N GLU A 110 -17.83 -2.05 -1.73
CA GLU A 110 -17.82 -3.01 -0.62
C GLU A 110 -16.45 -3.69 -0.43
N ARG A 111 -15.73 -3.97 -1.51
CA ARG A 111 -14.43 -4.63 -1.45
C ARG A 111 -13.33 -3.62 -1.17
N MET A 112 -12.95 -3.50 0.10
CA MET A 112 -11.91 -2.60 0.59
C MET A 112 -10.96 -3.33 1.54
N GLY A 113 -9.73 -2.81 1.64
CA GLY A 113 -8.68 -3.36 2.51
C GLY A 113 -7.78 -4.38 1.83
N HIS A 114 -6.75 -4.76 2.55
CA HIS A 114 -5.72 -5.70 2.10
C HIS A 114 -5.71 -6.96 2.96
N THR A 115 -5.38 -8.10 2.35
CA THR A 115 -5.08 -9.34 3.07
C THR A 115 -3.67 -9.29 3.67
N LEU A 116 -3.40 -10.13 4.66
CA LEU A 116 -2.07 -10.25 5.25
C LEU A 116 -0.99 -10.63 4.22
N VAL A 117 -1.34 -11.45 3.22
CA VAL A 117 -0.44 -11.82 2.12
C VAL A 117 -0.09 -10.62 1.25
N GLU A 118 -1.06 -9.75 0.95
CA GLU A 118 -0.83 -8.52 0.18
C GLU A 118 0.06 -7.54 0.95
N ILE A 119 -0.12 -7.46 2.29
CA ILE A 119 0.72 -6.64 3.17
C ILE A 119 2.14 -7.20 3.21
N ALA A 120 2.31 -8.50 3.42
CA ALA A 120 3.63 -9.14 3.43
C ALA A 120 4.36 -8.94 2.09
N GLY A 121 3.66 -9.10 0.97
CA GLY A 121 4.21 -8.78 -0.36
C GLY A 121 4.62 -7.31 -0.50
N GLY A 122 3.84 -6.40 0.07
CA GLY A 122 4.18 -4.97 0.13
C GLY A 122 5.43 -4.70 0.96
N ILE A 123 5.58 -5.36 2.12
CA ILE A 123 6.78 -5.26 2.96
C ILE A 123 8.01 -5.72 2.18
N CYS A 124 7.98 -6.91 1.59
CA CYS A 124 9.10 -7.42 0.80
C CYS A 124 9.48 -6.48 -0.36
N THR A 125 8.49 -5.98 -1.08
CA THR A 125 8.71 -5.03 -2.18
C THR A 125 9.28 -3.70 -1.66
N GLY A 126 8.78 -3.21 -0.52
CA GLY A 126 9.27 -1.99 0.12
C GLY A 126 10.73 -2.11 0.57
N ILE A 127 11.11 -3.24 1.16
CA ILE A 127 12.51 -3.53 1.53
C ILE A 127 13.39 -3.50 0.26
N ALA A 128 13.00 -4.21 -0.78
CA ALA A 128 13.74 -4.23 -2.05
C ALA A 128 13.89 -2.82 -2.65
N MET A 129 12.82 -2.02 -2.63
CA MET A 129 12.86 -0.62 -3.09
C MET A 129 13.78 0.25 -2.23
N GLY A 130 13.78 0.09 -0.91
CA GLY A 130 14.70 0.81 -0.02
C GLY A 130 16.16 0.53 -0.33
N PHE A 131 16.53 -0.74 -0.55
CA PHE A 131 17.88 -1.12 -0.99
C PHE A 131 18.23 -0.55 -2.36
N LEU A 132 17.30 -0.66 -3.33
CA LEU A 132 17.49 -0.15 -4.69
C LEU A 132 17.74 1.37 -4.68
N ILE A 133 16.88 2.12 -4.01
CA ILE A 133 17.01 3.58 -3.91
C ILE A 133 18.31 3.96 -3.19
N ASN A 134 18.67 3.26 -2.12
CA ASN A 134 19.95 3.50 -1.45
C ASN A 134 21.16 3.26 -2.37
N ALA A 135 21.09 2.26 -3.25
CA ALA A 135 22.15 1.97 -4.20
C ALA A 135 22.24 3.01 -5.32
N LEU A 136 21.10 3.50 -5.81
CA LEU A 136 21.05 4.48 -6.92
C LEU A 136 21.42 5.91 -6.51
N PHE A 137 21.20 6.25 -5.27
CA PHE A 137 21.41 7.61 -4.74
C PHE A 137 22.56 7.67 -3.71
N LYS A 138 23.59 6.86 -3.93
CA LYS A 138 24.82 6.89 -3.09
C LYS A 138 25.52 8.25 -3.13
#